data_98c7fb3e7cce836dd3307b075bc0b368
#
_entry.id   98c7fb3e7cce836dd3307b075bc0b368
#
_cell.length_a   1.000
_cell.length_b   1.000
_cell.length_c   1.000
_cell.angle_alpha   90.00
_cell.angle_beta   90.00
_cell.angle_gamma   90.00
#
_symmetry.space_group_name_H-M   'P 1'
#
loop_
_entity.id
_entity.type
_entity.pdbx_description
1 polymer ?
#
loop_
_entity_poly.entity_id
_entity_poly.type
_entity_poly.pdbx_seq_one_letter_code
_entity_poly.pdbx_strand_id
1 'polypeptide(L)'
;MEKKEAKKVYVVGHKNPDTDSICSAIAYANLKRQISEDNYKAKRAGVINEETQYVLDRFGVEAPKLLSNVQLQVKDVDVNRTPGIKGNTSIKEAWAMMKEQNAYTIAVTDGPKLEGIITTGDIATSYMDEYDSHILANARTQYQNIINTVDGTIITGNSHAYFVKGKVVVAASSPDMMETFIEKDDLVILGNRYEVQLCAIELNVSCIIVCQGAPVARTIKKMAEERNIVVISSPHDTFTVARLVNQSIPVKHFMSKDVMVFNTTDYVEDIKHEMAKKRMRDFPVLDKKGNFYGLISSRRLMDASKKRVILVDHNEKTQTVDGIEEAEVLEIIDHHRLGGLETLGPVYFRNQPVGCTATIIYDMYKEHQIVPDKTIASLLCSAIISDTLLFRSPTATWIDQKAAEELSEIAELDMEELAQNMFQAGSNLKGKSAEEICFQDFKQFTVNDLKFGVGQINSMNPEELSEIKEVLLPYLERAALRQKIHMVFFMLTNIVEESTELLCYGKGAREQVIEAFDLPADTTDIILQGVVSRKKQLIPTFVVSLQQ
;
A
#
# COMPACT_ATOMS: atom_id res chain seq x y z
N MET A 1 -16.41 26.27 11.63
CA MET A 1 -16.05 24.89 12.04
C MET A 1 -15.60 24.16 10.80
N GLU A 2 -14.31 23.89 10.67
CA GLU A 2 -13.81 23.05 9.59
C GLU A 2 -14.47 21.66 9.68
N LYS A 3 -15.10 21.20 8.61
CA LYS A 3 -15.57 19.81 8.52
C LYS A 3 -14.35 18.91 8.70
N LYS A 4 -14.26 18.22 9.83
CA LYS A 4 -13.25 17.22 10.09
C LYS A 4 -13.41 16.14 8.99
N GLU A 5 -12.41 15.95 8.18
CA GLU A 5 -12.42 14.94 7.12
C GLU A 5 -12.61 13.56 7.78
N ALA A 6 -13.64 12.81 7.33
CA ALA A 6 -13.96 11.49 7.89
C ALA A 6 -12.76 10.55 7.73
N LYS A 7 -12.17 10.13 8.84
CA LYS A 7 -10.98 9.27 8.85
C LYS A 7 -11.36 7.83 8.51
N LYS A 8 -10.49 7.17 7.78
CA LYS A 8 -10.68 5.78 7.39
C LYS A 8 -10.25 4.85 8.53
N VAL A 9 -11.15 3.96 8.94
CA VAL A 9 -10.93 2.95 9.98
C VAL A 9 -11.19 1.56 9.42
N TYR A 10 -10.27 0.63 9.65
CA TYR A 10 -10.43 -0.77 9.24
C TYR A 10 -10.89 -1.61 10.43
N VAL A 11 -11.97 -2.35 10.26
CA VAL A 11 -12.42 -3.38 11.21
C VAL A 11 -11.96 -4.72 10.67
N VAL A 12 -11.13 -5.45 11.41
CA VAL A 12 -10.46 -6.65 10.91
C VAL A 12 -10.45 -7.76 11.97
N GLY A 13 -10.79 -8.97 11.53
CA GLY A 13 -10.65 -10.18 12.31
C GLY A 13 -9.26 -10.82 12.19
N HIS A 14 -9.07 -12.01 12.73
CA HIS A 14 -7.79 -12.71 12.78
C HIS A 14 -7.31 -13.24 11.40
N LYS A 15 -6.00 -13.63 11.32
CA LYS A 15 -5.33 -14.09 10.07
C LYS A 15 -5.94 -15.33 9.42
N ASN A 16 -6.48 -16.25 10.22
CA ASN A 16 -7.16 -17.44 9.73
C ASN A 16 -8.67 -17.28 9.94
N PRO A 17 -9.31 -16.38 9.19
CA PRO A 17 -10.66 -15.93 9.51
C PRO A 17 -11.66 -17.08 9.34
N ASP A 18 -12.45 -17.27 10.38
CA ASP A 18 -13.63 -18.12 10.41
C ASP A 18 -14.91 -17.29 10.24
N THR A 19 -16.05 -17.91 10.48
CA THR A 19 -17.36 -17.26 10.27
C THR A 19 -17.57 -16.13 11.28
N ASP A 20 -17.15 -16.28 12.56
CA ASP A 20 -17.25 -15.20 13.54
C ASP A 20 -16.37 -14.02 13.16
N SER A 21 -15.11 -14.27 12.86
CA SER A 21 -14.12 -13.24 12.49
C SER A 21 -14.60 -12.34 11.34
N ILE A 22 -15.22 -12.92 10.30
CA ILE A 22 -15.70 -12.18 9.12
C ILE A 22 -17.03 -11.47 9.39
N CYS A 23 -18.01 -12.19 9.96
CA CYS A 23 -19.33 -11.64 10.22
C CYS A 23 -19.28 -10.54 11.28
N SER A 24 -18.48 -10.72 12.33
CA SER A 24 -18.21 -9.72 13.36
C SER A 24 -17.56 -8.46 12.79
N ALA A 25 -16.59 -8.59 11.89
CA ALA A 25 -15.98 -7.44 11.24
C ALA A 25 -16.99 -6.64 10.40
N ILE A 26 -17.88 -7.32 9.67
CA ILE A 26 -18.91 -6.69 8.84
C ILE A 26 -19.94 -6.00 9.73
N ALA A 27 -20.47 -6.70 10.73
CA ALA A 27 -21.51 -6.20 11.62
C ALA A 27 -21.01 -5.04 12.48
N TYR A 28 -19.80 -5.13 13.02
CA TYR A 28 -19.24 -4.05 13.80
C TYR A 28 -18.94 -2.80 12.96
N ALA A 29 -18.42 -2.97 11.75
CA ALA A 29 -18.27 -1.85 10.82
C ALA A 29 -19.63 -1.21 10.45
N ASN A 30 -20.71 -2.01 10.36
CA ASN A 30 -22.06 -1.50 10.16
C ASN A 30 -22.53 -0.67 11.35
N LEU A 31 -22.41 -1.18 12.58
CA LEU A 31 -22.77 -0.45 13.80
C LEU A 31 -22.03 0.88 13.90
N LYS A 32 -20.70 0.86 13.73
CA LYS A 32 -19.84 2.05 13.84
C LYS A 32 -20.21 3.14 12.82
N ARG A 33 -20.62 2.78 11.61
CA ARG A 33 -21.10 3.75 10.60
C ARG A 33 -22.41 4.44 11.00
N GLN A 34 -23.22 3.82 11.86
CA GLN A 34 -24.47 4.41 12.33
C GLN A 34 -24.27 5.35 13.53
N ILE A 35 -23.21 5.14 14.31
CA ILE A 35 -22.96 5.88 15.57
C ILE A 35 -21.79 6.87 15.50
N SER A 36 -21.08 6.94 14.37
CA SER A 36 -19.88 7.78 14.20
C SER A 36 -19.76 8.29 12.76
N GLU A 37 -19.12 9.44 12.59
CA GLU A 37 -18.89 10.09 11.29
C GLU A 37 -17.70 9.51 10.51
N ASP A 38 -16.85 8.68 11.12
CA ASP A 38 -15.68 8.08 10.48
C ASP A 38 -16.08 7.01 9.44
N ASN A 39 -15.20 6.75 8.48
CA ASN A 39 -15.42 5.80 7.38
C ASN A 39 -14.93 4.39 7.75
N TYR A 40 -15.79 3.60 8.36
CA TYR A 40 -15.49 2.23 8.78
C TYR A 40 -15.62 1.23 7.65
N LYS A 41 -14.60 0.37 7.46
CA LYS A 41 -14.56 -0.66 6.41
C LYS A 41 -14.16 -1.99 7.01
N ALA A 42 -15.03 -2.97 6.88
CA ALA A 42 -14.68 -4.36 7.16
C ALA A 42 -13.56 -4.84 6.23
N LYS A 43 -12.61 -5.59 6.78
CA LYS A 43 -11.47 -6.19 6.10
C LYS A 43 -11.26 -7.61 6.60
N ARG A 44 -10.62 -8.45 5.78
CA ARG A 44 -10.15 -9.77 6.20
C ARG A 44 -8.61 -9.81 6.19
N ALA A 45 -8.03 -10.52 7.14
CA ALA A 45 -6.59 -10.69 7.23
C ALA A 45 -6.07 -11.96 6.53
N GLY A 46 -6.96 -12.85 6.10
CA GLY A 46 -6.61 -14.11 5.45
C GLY A 46 -7.62 -14.59 4.42
N VAL A 47 -7.49 -15.85 4.03
CA VAL A 47 -8.39 -16.53 3.09
C VAL A 47 -9.65 -16.97 3.83
N ILE A 48 -10.80 -16.79 3.23
CA ILE A 48 -12.11 -17.19 3.78
C ILE A 48 -12.27 -18.70 3.58
N ASN A 49 -12.77 -19.40 4.58
CA ASN A 49 -13.13 -20.82 4.50
C ASN A 49 -14.48 -21.01 3.79
N GLU A 50 -14.82 -22.25 3.46
CA GLU A 50 -16.01 -22.57 2.68
C GLU A 50 -17.31 -22.34 3.44
N GLU A 51 -17.32 -22.57 4.77
CA GLU A 51 -18.47 -22.28 5.62
C GLU A 51 -18.78 -20.78 5.60
N THR A 52 -17.77 -19.96 5.82
CA THR A 52 -17.91 -18.50 5.78
C THR A 52 -18.34 -18.02 4.38
N GLN A 53 -17.77 -18.59 3.32
CA GLN A 53 -18.15 -18.25 1.95
C GLN A 53 -19.61 -18.61 1.69
N TYR A 54 -20.08 -19.77 2.15
CA TYR A 54 -21.49 -20.16 2.05
C TYR A 54 -22.41 -19.14 2.74
N VAL A 55 -22.06 -18.69 3.95
CA VAL A 55 -22.83 -17.68 4.69
C VAL A 55 -22.93 -16.38 3.91
N LEU A 56 -21.79 -15.90 3.39
CA LEU A 56 -21.75 -14.65 2.61
C LEU A 56 -22.60 -14.75 1.33
N ASP A 57 -22.49 -15.87 0.60
CA ASP A 57 -23.23 -16.10 -0.64
C ASP A 57 -24.73 -16.24 -0.39
N ARG A 58 -25.13 -16.96 0.67
CA ARG A 58 -26.55 -17.15 1.04
C ARG A 58 -27.25 -15.81 1.33
N PHE A 59 -26.54 -14.88 1.98
CA PHE A 59 -27.10 -13.60 2.36
C PHE A 59 -26.73 -12.45 1.40
N GLY A 60 -26.10 -12.76 0.26
CA GLY A 60 -25.78 -11.79 -0.79
C GLY A 60 -24.77 -10.72 -0.36
N VAL A 61 -23.82 -11.08 0.50
CA VAL A 61 -22.82 -10.15 1.05
C VAL A 61 -21.46 -10.38 0.39
N GLU A 62 -20.87 -9.33 -0.18
CA GLU A 62 -19.52 -9.41 -0.72
C GLU A 62 -18.48 -9.63 0.37
N ALA A 63 -17.55 -10.56 0.11
CA ALA A 63 -16.43 -10.83 1.00
C ALA A 63 -15.58 -9.57 1.24
N PRO A 64 -15.22 -9.25 2.50
CA PRO A 64 -14.36 -8.12 2.81
C PRO A 64 -13.03 -8.21 2.05
N LYS A 65 -12.54 -7.07 1.52
CA LYS A 65 -11.27 -7.02 0.80
C LYS A 65 -10.11 -7.37 1.72
N LEU A 66 -9.15 -8.15 1.20
CA LEU A 66 -7.95 -8.54 1.92
C LEU A 66 -7.14 -7.33 2.38
N LEU A 67 -6.66 -7.36 3.61
CA LEU A 67 -5.74 -6.44 4.23
C LEU A 67 -4.63 -7.25 4.90
N SER A 68 -3.58 -7.56 4.16
CA SER A 68 -2.47 -8.39 4.66
C SER A 68 -1.50 -7.62 5.54
N ASN A 69 -1.44 -6.29 5.39
CA ASN A 69 -0.50 -5.46 6.13
C ASN A 69 -1.09 -4.05 6.39
N VAL A 70 -0.93 -3.55 7.61
CA VAL A 70 -1.42 -2.23 8.04
C VAL A 70 -0.32 -1.18 8.15
N GLN A 71 0.93 -1.50 7.84
CA GLN A 71 1.99 -0.50 7.74
C GLN A 71 1.65 0.57 6.70
N LEU A 72 2.13 1.78 6.94
CA LEU A 72 1.96 2.87 5.97
C LEU A 72 2.84 2.63 4.74
N GLN A 73 2.25 2.78 3.58
CA GLN A 73 2.97 2.82 2.30
C GLN A 73 2.97 4.25 1.74
N VAL A 74 3.91 4.54 0.84
CA VAL A 74 4.03 5.87 0.21
C VAL A 74 2.71 6.34 -0.41
N LYS A 75 1.91 5.43 -1.00
CA LYS A 75 0.58 5.75 -1.55
C LYS A 75 -0.44 6.24 -0.52
N ASP A 76 -0.21 5.96 0.77
CA ASP A 76 -1.09 6.33 1.88
C ASP A 76 -0.73 7.72 2.44
N VAL A 77 0.39 8.31 1.99
CA VAL A 77 0.89 9.62 2.39
C VAL A 77 0.51 10.66 1.33
N ASP A 78 0.41 11.92 1.75
CA ASP A 78 0.20 13.04 0.83
C ASP A 78 1.47 13.28 -0.01
N VAL A 79 1.50 12.74 -1.23
CA VAL A 79 2.57 12.93 -2.22
C VAL A 79 2.26 14.16 -3.06
N ASN A 80 3.23 15.05 -3.26
CA ASN A 80 3.08 16.18 -4.17
C ASN A 80 3.03 15.69 -5.62
N ARG A 81 1.85 15.74 -6.23
CA ARG A 81 1.58 15.26 -7.59
C ARG A 81 1.74 16.32 -8.68
N THR A 82 2.54 17.34 -8.42
CA THR A 82 2.84 18.35 -9.45
C THR A 82 3.48 17.67 -10.66
N PRO A 83 3.00 17.94 -11.88
CA PRO A 83 3.58 17.39 -13.09
C PRO A 83 5.05 17.75 -13.23
N GLY A 84 5.84 16.83 -13.78
CA GLY A 84 7.21 17.11 -14.15
C GLY A 84 7.28 18.05 -15.36
N ILE A 85 8.45 18.68 -15.54
CA ILE A 85 8.76 19.52 -16.70
C ILE A 85 9.58 18.72 -17.72
N LYS A 86 9.57 19.16 -18.98
CA LYS A 86 10.37 18.55 -20.02
C LYS A 86 11.85 18.92 -19.88
N GLY A 87 12.75 18.03 -20.25
CA GLY A 87 14.19 18.27 -20.20
C GLY A 87 14.68 19.46 -21.05
N ASN A 88 13.92 19.89 -22.08
CA ASN A 88 14.23 21.06 -22.89
C ASN A 88 13.68 22.39 -22.34
N THR A 89 12.95 22.40 -21.23
CA THR A 89 12.51 23.61 -20.52
C THR A 89 13.73 24.45 -20.11
N SER A 90 13.67 25.77 -20.25
CA SER A 90 14.78 26.65 -19.86
C SER A 90 14.90 26.78 -18.33
N ILE A 91 16.11 27.11 -17.83
CA ILE A 91 16.33 27.41 -16.41
C ILE A 91 15.43 28.57 -15.95
N LYS A 92 15.26 29.64 -16.79
CA LYS A 92 14.36 30.78 -16.47
C LYS A 92 12.94 30.31 -16.20
N GLU A 93 12.42 29.47 -17.08
CA GLU A 93 11.06 28.92 -16.95
C GLU A 93 10.93 27.97 -15.73
N ALA A 94 11.90 27.07 -15.54
CA ALA A 94 11.91 26.18 -14.37
C ALA A 94 11.95 26.97 -13.05
N TRP A 95 12.77 28.04 -12.99
CA TRP A 95 12.82 28.92 -11.82
C TRP A 95 11.51 29.66 -11.57
N ALA A 96 10.85 30.15 -12.64
CA ALA A 96 9.53 30.76 -12.51
C ALA A 96 8.49 29.79 -11.93
N MET A 97 8.48 28.54 -12.42
CA MET A 97 7.59 27.48 -11.90
C MET A 97 7.90 27.13 -10.45
N MET A 98 9.18 27.04 -10.06
CA MET A 98 9.56 26.80 -8.65
C MET A 98 9.02 27.90 -7.72
N LYS A 99 9.09 29.17 -8.15
CA LYS A 99 8.54 30.30 -7.36
C LYS A 99 7.02 30.25 -7.25
N GLU A 100 6.34 30.00 -8.36
CA GLU A 100 4.88 29.92 -8.39
C GLU A 100 4.34 28.80 -7.49
N GLN A 101 5.00 27.65 -7.52
CA GLN A 101 4.61 26.46 -6.76
C GLN A 101 5.19 26.43 -5.32
N ASN A 102 6.00 27.41 -4.94
CA ASN A 102 6.79 27.39 -3.70
C ASN A 102 7.58 26.07 -3.52
N ALA A 103 8.15 25.57 -4.61
CA ALA A 103 8.86 24.30 -4.69
C ALA A 103 10.38 24.54 -4.73
N TYR A 104 11.13 23.65 -4.08
CA TYR A 104 12.60 23.64 -4.12
C TYR A 104 13.16 22.63 -5.10
N THR A 105 12.32 21.72 -5.56
CA THR A 105 12.66 20.63 -6.48
C THR A 105 11.53 20.44 -7.47
N ILE A 106 11.88 20.26 -8.75
CA ILE A 106 10.94 19.87 -9.80
C ILE A 106 11.47 18.61 -10.48
N ALA A 107 10.58 17.66 -10.76
CA ALA A 107 10.92 16.50 -11.57
C ALA A 107 11.05 16.85 -13.04
N VAL A 108 12.04 16.28 -13.70
CA VAL A 108 12.21 16.36 -15.16
C VAL A 108 11.75 15.04 -15.76
N THR A 109 10.82 15.11 -16.72
CA THR A 109 10.15 13.92 -17.27
C THR A 109 10.09 13.94 -18.79
N ASP A 110 10.12 12.74 -19.38
CA ASP A 110 9.74 12.53 -20.79
C ASP A 110 8.45 11.68 -20.81
N GLY A 111 7.34 12.35 -21.14
CA GLY A 111 6.01 11.77 -20.97
C GLY A 111 5.78 11.33 -19.49
N PRO A 112 5.47 10.06 -19.26
CA PRO A 112 5.27 9.53 -17.90
C PRO A 112 6.58 9.14 -17.19
N LYS A 113 7.73 9.13 -17.87
CA LYS A 113 9.00 8.63 -17.33
C LYS A 113 9.80 9.74 -16.66
N LEU A 114 10.36 9.42 -15.49
CA LEU A 114 11.30 10.29 -14.82
C LEU A 114 12.66 10.25 -15.53
N GLU A 115 13.21 11.42 -15.87
CA GLU A 115 14.57 11.58 -16.40
C GLU A 115 15.56 12.05 -15.33
N GLY A 116 15.08 12.81 -14.34
CA GLY A 116 15.87 13.36 -13.26
C GLY A 116 15.10 14.40 -12.45
N ILE A 117 15.81 15.13 -11.63
CA ILE A 117 15.27 16.27 -10.87
C ILE A 117 16.17 17.49 -11.07
N ILE A 118 15.57 18.67 -10.97
CA ILE A 118 16.30 19.94 -10.85
C ILE A 118 15.91 20.62 -9.55
N THR A 119 16.90 21.13 -8.83
CA THR A 119 16.73 21.81 -7.56
C THR A 119 17.11 23.28 -7.66
N THR A 120 16.70 24.07 -6.65
CA THR A 120 17.17 25.46 -6.53
C THR A 120 18.70 25.55 -6.39
N GLY A 121 19.33 24.49 -5.80
CA GLY A 121 20.79 24.38 -5.73
C GLY A 121 21.44 24.22 -7.09
N ASP A 122 20.89 23.36 -7.97
CA ASP A 122 21.39 23.15 -9.33
C ASP A 122 21.30 24.47 -10.15
N ILE A 123 20.18 25.21 -9.98
CA ILE A 123 20.01 26.52 -10.62
C ILE A 123 21.02 27.54 -10.07
N ALA A 124 21.26 27.55 -8.77
CA ALA A 124 22.28 28.45 -8.19
C ALA A 124 23.68 28.10 -8.70
N THR A 125 24.04 26.82 -8.74
CA THR A 125 25.32 26.35 -9.28
C THR A 125 25.47 26.74 -10.76
N SER A 126 24.43 26.52 -11.56
CA SER A 126 24.44 26.90 -13.00
C SER A 126 24.65 28.39 -13.25
N TYR A 127 24.32 29.23 -12.29
CA TYR A 127 24.49 30.69 -12.39
C TYR A 127 25.81 31.18 -11.79
N MET A 128 26.31 30.54 -10.75
CA MET A 128 27.47 31.02 -9.98
C MET A 128 28.80 30.39 -10.44
N ASP A 129 28.77 29.15 -10.87
CA ASP A 129 29.97 28.34 -11.13
C ASP A 129 30.26 28.15 -12.63
N GLU A 130 29.31 28.56 -13.51
CA GLU A 130 29.47 28.36 -14.94
C GLU A 130 30.06 29.58 -15.61
N TYR A 131 31.28 29.44 -16.12
CA TYR A 131 32.04 30.51 -16.82
C TYR A 131 32.35 30.14 -18.27
N ASP A 132 31.93 28.96 -18.77
CA ASP A 132 32.18 28.54 -20.15
C ASP A 132 31.26 29.26 -21.11
N SER A 133 31.84 30.09 -21.99
CA SER A 133 31.09 30.79 -23.07
C SER A 133 30.48 29.84 -24.12
N HIS A 134 30.93 28.57 -24.17
CA HIS A 134 30.38 27.52 -25.06
C HIS A 134 29.21 26.76 -24.46
N ILE A 135 28.82 27.03 -23.23
CA ILE A 135 27.82 26.26 -22.50
C ILE A 135 26.47 26.12 -23.22
N LEU A 136 26.02 27.20 -23.93
CA LEU A 136 24.77 27.15 -24.70
C LEU A 136 24.86 26.12 -25.83
N ALA A 137 26.00 26.03 -26.49
CA ALA A 137 26.25 25.08 -27.58
C ALA A 137 26.39 23.64 -27.01
N ASN A 138 27.15 23.47 -25.92
CA ASN A 138 27.34 22.18 -25.22
C ASN A 138 26.00 21.64 -24.74
N ALA A 139 25.12 22.47 -24.22
CA ALA A 139 23.78 22.13 -23.77
C ALA A 139 22.78 21.93 -24.93
N ARG A 140 23.17 22.25 -26.19
CA ARG A 140 22.29 22.22 -27.36
C ARG A 140 21.04 23.04 -27.11
N THR A 141 21.21 24.32 -26.79
CA THR A 141 20.12 25.24 -26.45
C THR A 141 19.27 25.54 -27.65
N GLN A 142 17.95 25.38 -27.54
CA GLN A 142 17.04 25.75 -28.63
C GLN A 142 16.90 27.25 -28.74
N TYR A 143 16.87 27.79 -29.96
CA TYR A 143 16.72 29.25 -30.17
C TYR A 143 15.42 29.78 -29.58
N GLN A 144 14.34 28.97 -29.52
CA GLN A 144 13.10 29.35 -28.84
C GLN A 144 13.30 29.65 -27.35
N ASN A 145 14.15 28.88 -26.67
CA ASN A 145 14.49 29.14 -25.26
C ASN A 145 15.25 30.48 -25.13
N ILE A 146 16.18 30.77 -26.07
CA ILE A 146 16.91 32.04 -26.09
C ILE A 146 15.92 33.19 -26.28
N ILE A 147 15.05 33.10 -27.29
CA ILE A 147 14.02 34.10 -27.59
C ILE A 147 13.16 34.39 -26.34
N ASN A 148 12.61 33.35 -25.74
CA ASN A 148 11.75 33.47 -24.55
C ASN A 148 12.52 34.07 -23.36
N THR A 149 13.81 33.74 -23.23
CA THR A 149 14.62 34.18 -22.09
C THR A 149 14.98 35.65 -22.16
N VAL A 150 15.28 36.15 -23.36
CA VAL A 150 15.64 37.57 -23.59
C VAL A 150 14.43 38.44 -23.97
N ASP A 151 13.21 37.91 -23.78
CA ASP A 151 11.94 38.54 -24.15
C ASP A 151 11.96 39.03 -25.61
N GLY A 152 12.59 38.24 -26.48
CA GLY A 152 12.92 38.59 -27.86
C GLY A 152 11.86 38.23 -28.88
N THR A 153 12.05 38.74 -30.09
CA THR A 153 11.28 38.38 -31.29
C THR A 153 12.25 37.88 -32.36
N ILE A 154 11.89 36.80 -33.04
CA ILE A 154 12.69 36.30 -34.16
C ILE A 154 12.51 37.20 -35.40
N ILE A 155 13.61 37.62 -36.03
CA ILE A 155 13.62 38.41 -37.26
C ILE A 155 13.89 37.51 -38.46
N THR A 156 14.86 36.58 -38.34
CA THR A 156 15.22 35.58 -39.36
C THR A 156 15.58 34.25 -38.71
N GLY A 157 15.50 33.17 -39.48
CA GLY A 157 15.94 31.86 -39.10
C GLY A 157 14.81 30.99 -38.50
N ASN A 158 15.17 29.81 -37.95
CA ASN A 158 14.24 28.83 -37.36
C ASN A 158 14.37 28.80 -35.85
N SER A 159 13.34 29.24 -35.14
CA SER A 159 13.32 29.25 -33.68
C SER A 159 13.38 27.86 -33.05
N HIS A 160 12.97 26.80 -33.77
CA HIS A 160 13.01 25.40 -33.27
C HIS A 160 14.36 24.72 -33.55
N ALA A 161 15.28 25.35 -34.26
CA ALA A 161 16.64 24.86 -34.39
C ALA A 161 17.44 25.05 -33.09
N TYR A 162 18.61 24.44 -33.04
CA TYR A 162 19.45 24.41 -31.84
C TYR A 162 20.78 25.11 -32.09
N PHE A 163 21.24 25.89 -31.13
CA PHE A 163 22.61 26.39 -31.07
C PHE A 163 23.52 25.24 -30.61
N VAL A 164 24.41 24.78 -31.48
CA VAL A 164 25.18 23.53 -31.27
C VAL A 164 26.70 23.71 -31.42
N LYS A 165 27.14 24.90 -31.85
CA LYS A 165 28.54 25.24 -32.02
C LYS A 165 28.75 26.71 -31.75
N GLY A 166 29.99 27.08 -31.37
CA GLY A 166 30.40 28.45 -31.10
C GLY A 166 30.23 28.83 -29.64
N LYS A 167 30.67 30.03 -29.34
CA LYS A 167 30.61 30.67 -28.01
C LYS A 167 29.66 31.85 -28.01
N VAL A 168 29.28 32.31 -26.86
CA VAL A 168 28.52 33.55 -26.67
C VAL A 168 29.51 34.72 -26.54
N VAL A 169 29.37 35.74 -27.38
CA VAL A 169 30.27 36.89 -27.42
C VAL A 169 29.46 38.18 -27.36
N VAL A 170 29.92 39.16 -26.60
CA VAL A 170 29.39 40.53 -26.61
C VAL A 170 30.23 41.40 -27.52
N ALA A 171 29.66 41.90 -28.63
CA ALA A 171 30.35 42.75 -29.60
C ALA A 171 30.38 44.21 -29.13
N ALA A 172 31.23 44.51 -28.19
CA ALA A 172 31.39 45.85 -27.62
C ALA A 172 32.51 46.68 -28.34
N SER A 173 33.27 46.05 -29.24
CA SER A 173 34.42 46.62 -29.93
C SER A 173 34.05 47.19 -31.32
N SER A 174 35.03 47.80 -31.99
CA SER A 174 34.91 48.18 -33.42
C SER A 174 34.95 46.95 -34.31
N PRO A 175 34.42 47.02 -35.56
CA PRO A 175 34.45 45.91 -36.51
C PRO A 175 35.84 45.27 -36.69
N ASP A 176 36.88 46.10 -36.91
CA ASP A 176 38.25 45.60 -37.05
C ASP A 176 38.75 44.74 -35.86
N MET A 177 38.35 45.10 -34.67
CA MET A 177 38.70 44.32 -33.49
C MET A 177 37.83 43.08 -33.35
N MET A 178 36.56 43.09 -33.81
CA MET A 178 35.67 41.94 -33.76
C MET A 178 36.22 40.73 -34.52
N GLU A 179 36.85 40.95 -35.67
CA GLU A 179 37.48 39.91 -36.47
C GLU A 179 38.56 39.12 -35.72
N THR A 180 39.10 39.67 -34.64
CA THR A 180 40.15 39.00 -33.85
C THR A 180 39.65 38.02 -32.82
N PHE A 181 38.36 38.09 -32.40
CA PHE A 181 37.82 37.26 -31.32
C PHE A 181 36.45 36.63 -31.59
N ILE A 182 35.73 37.07 -32.64
CA ILE A 182 34.50 36.43 -33.09
C ILE A 182 34.84 35.38 -34.15
N GLU A 183 34.33 34.19 -33.93
CA GLU A 183 34.56 33.05 -34.81
C GLU A 183 33.27 32.65 -35.55
N LYS A 184 33.44 31.85 -36.60
CA LYS A 184 32.32 31.23 -37.27
C LYS A 184 31.50 30.41 -36.26
N ASP A 185 30.19 30.40 -36.46
CA ASP A 185 29.19 29.71 -35.66
C ASP A 185 28.96 30.30 -34.24
N ASP A 186 29.61 31.43 -33.86
CA ASP A 186 29.38 32.11 -32.58
C ASP A 186 27.94 32.68 -32.48
N LEU A 187 27.46 32.92 -31.24
CA LEU A 187 26.29 33.73 -30.93
C LEU A 187 26.76 35.10 -30.45
N VAL A 188 26.39 36.16 -31.20
CA VAL A 188 26.86 37.50 -30.96
C VAL A 188 25.75 38.40 -30.41
N ILE A 189 25.99 39.01 -29.28
CA ILE A 189 25.12 40.01 -28.64
C ILE A 189 25.65 41.40 -29.01
N LEU A 190 24.82 42.20 -29.66
CA LEU A 190 25.25 43.50 -30.15
C LEU A 190 24.11 44.56 -30.10
N GLY A 191 24.47 45.80 -30.32
CA GLY A 191 23.55 46.92 -30.38
C GLY A 191 23.07 47.26 -31.80
N ASN A 192 22.72 48.52 -32.03
CA ASN A 192 22.08 49.00 -33.23
C ASN A 192 23.06 49.45 -34.36
N ARG A 193 24.37 49.33 -34.15
CA ARG A 193 25.35 49.78 -35.19
C ARG A 193 25.33 48.82 -36.37
N TYR A 194 25.06 49.42 -37.57
CA TYR A 194 24.92 48.65 -38.78
C TYR A 194 26.21 47.90 -39.18
N GLU A 195 27.36 48.54 -39.01
CA GLU A 195 28.69 48.01 -39.38
C GLU A 195 29.01 46.76 -38.51
N VAL A 196 28.61 46.76 -37.22
CA VAL A 196 28.82 45.68 -36.34
C VAL A 196 27.92 44.47 -36.70
N GLN A 197 26.67 44.74 -37.09
CA GLN A 197 25.76 43.71 -37.60
C GLN A 197 26.28 43.09 -38.90
N LEU A 198 26.77 43.90 -39.80
CA LEU A 198 27.34 43.48 -41.09
C LEU A 198 28.58 42.58 -40.85
N CYS A 199 29.52 43.04 -40.03
CA CYS A 199 30.72 42.29 -39.67
C CYS A 199 30.38 40.92 -39.10
N ALA A 200 29.42 40.81 -38.16
CA ALA A 200 28.98 39.53 -37.61
C ALA A 200 28.42 38.57 -38.69
N ILE A 201 27.69 39.10 -39.69
CA ILE A 201 27.20 38.31 -40.82
C ILE A 201 28.35 37.83 -41.71
N GLU A 202 29.32 38.68 -41.98
CA GLU A 202 30.49 38.32 -42.79
C GLU A 202 31.37 37.26 -42.16
N LEU A 203 31.45 37.25 -40.83
CA LEU A 203 32.14 36.22 -40.05
C LEU A 203 31.35 34.88 -39.97
N ASN A 204 30.16 34.81 -40.58
CA ASN A 204 29.29 33.60 -40.58
C ASN A 204 28.95 33.09 -39.19
N VAL A 205 28.53 33.98 -38.30
CA VAL A 205 28.04 33.59 -36.96
C VAL A 205 26.74 32.79 -37.06
N SER A 206 26.40 32.00 -36.06
CA SER A 206 25.14 31.23 -36.02
C SER A 206 23.94 32.08 -35.63
N CYS A 207 24.17 33.05 -34.74
CA CYS A 207 23.07 33.85 -34.18
C CYS A 207 23.53 35.27 -33.85
N ILE A 208 22.65 36.22 -34.09
CA ILE A 208 22.81 37.64 -33.71
C ILE A 208 21.64 38.03 -32.81
N ILE A 209 21.92 38.59 -31.63
CA ILE A 209 20.89 39.20 -30.75
C ILE A 209 21.08 40.72 -30.80
N VAL A 210 20.13 41.41 -31.44
CA VAL A 210 20.10 42.87 -31.52
C VAL A 210 19.35 43.44 -30.34
N CYS A 211 20.04 44.20 -29.49
CA CYS A 211 19.54 44.74 -28.21
C CYS A 211 18.77 46.06 -28.39
N GLN A 212 18.04 46.47 -27.29
CA GLN A 212 17.29 47.73 -27.16
C GLN A 212 16.11 47.87 -28.15
N GLY A 213 15.57 46.77 -28.69
CA GLY A 213 14.51 46.82 -29.67
C GLY A 213 14.89 47.58 -30.96
N ALA A 214 16.19 47.68 -31.21
CA ALA A 214 16.69 48.44 -32.37
C ALA A 214 16.21 47.80 -33.69
N PRO A 215 15.84 48.62 -34.71
CA PRO A 215 15.38 48.09 -35.97
C PRO A 215 16.53 47.42 -36.73
N VAL A 216 16.25 46.27 -37.34
CA VAL A 216 17.19 45.54 -38.22
C VAL A 216 16.92 45.95 -39.64
N ALA A 217 17.96 46.47 -40.33
CA ALA A 217 17.86 46.95 -41.75
C ALA A 217 17.46 45.76 -42.66
N ARG A 218 16.69 46.09 -43.73
CA ARG A 218 16.26 45.08 -44.72
C ARG A 218 17.42 44.32 -45.35
N THR A 219 18.53 45.02 -45.59
CA THR A 219 19.78 44.47 -46.16
C THR A 219 20.39 43.43 -45.20
N ILE A 220 20.49 43.75 -43.89
CA ILE A 220 20.98 42.84 -42.84
C ILE A 220 20.10 41.61 -42.78
N LYS A 221 18.78 41.83 -42.80
CA LYS A 221 17.83 40.71 -42.78
C LYS A 221 18.03 39.77 -43.97
N LYS A 222 18.10 40.28 -45.17
CA LYS A 222 18.29 39.50 -46.39
C LYS A 222 19.61 38.72 -46.37
N MET A 223 20.73 39.39 -46.02
CA MET A 223 22.03 38.72 -45.90
C MET A 223 22.06 37.62 -44.86
N ALA A 224 21.39 37.83 -43.72
CA ALA A 224 21.26 36.82 -42.68
C ALA A 224 20.44 35.60 -43.16
N GLU A 225 19.35 35.84 -43.89
CA GLU A 225 18.52 34.76 -44.50
C GLU A 225 19.34 33.94 -45.52
N GLU A 226 20.10 34.58 -46.39
CA GLU A 226 20.95 33.92 -47.38
C GLU A 226 22.04 33.03 -46.75
N ARG A 227 22.48 33.36 -45.55
CA ARG A 227 23.53 32.60 -44.80
C ARG A 227 22.97 31.72 -43.69
N ASN A 228 21.64 31.60 -43.55
CA ASN A 228 20.96 30.85 -42.52
C ASN A 228 21.31 31.29 -41.07
N ILE A 229 21.58 32.58 -40.87
CA ILE A 229 21.88 33.16 -39.57
C ILE A 229 20.58 33.49 -38.85
N VAL A 230 20.47 33.09 -37.59
CA VAL A 230 19.34 33.44 -36.73
C VAL A 230 19.52 34.86 -36.21
N VAL A 231 18.53 35.75 -36.42
CA VAL A 231 18.53 37.09 -35.85
C VAL A 231 17.35 37.26 -34.91
N ILE A 232 17.65 37.65 -33.69
CA ILE A 232 16.69 37.87 -32.59
C ILE A 232 16.78 39.36 -32.21
N SER A 233 15.65 40.04 -32.09
CA SER A 233 15.56 41.38 -31.50
C SER A 233 15.10 41.28 -30.07
N SER A 234 15.85 41.85 -29.12
CA SER A 234 15.48 41.89 -27.70
C SER A 234 15.26 43.35 -27.27
N PRO A 235 14.22 43.62 -26.44
CA PRO A 235 13.98 44.97 -25.91
C PRO A 235 15.03 45.40 -24.87
N HIS A 236 15.77 44.44 -24.30
CA HIS A 236 16.75 44.68 -23.25
C HIS A 236 18.07 45.23 -23.78
N ASP A 237 18.81 45.90 -22.92
CA ASP A 237 20.18 46.32 -23.20
C ASP A 237 21.17 45.16 -23.25
N THR A 238 22.36 45.42 -23.79
CA THR A 238 23.40 44.40 -23.99
C THR A 238 23.81 43.69 -22.69
N PHE A 239 23.92 44.44 -21.59
CA PHE A 239 24.29 43.86 -20.31
C PHE A 239 23.21 42.92 -19.76
N THR A 240 21.94 43.36 -19.87
CA THR A 240 20.80 42.54 -19.45
C THR A 240 20.70 41.27 -20.30
N VAL A 241 20.82 41.35 -21.63
CA VAL A 241 20.82 40.18 -22.51
C VAL A 241 21.97 39.23 -22.19
N ALA A 242 23.19 39.75 -21.99
CA ALA A 242 24.34 38.92 -21.62
C ALA A 242 24.13 38.15 -20.31
N ARG A 243 23.43 38.75 -19.33
CA ARG A 243 23.06 38.07 -18.10
C ARG A 243 21.94 37.03 -18.24
N LEU A 244 20.96 37.33 -19.09
CA LEU A 244 19.78 36.48 -19.24
C LEU A 244 20.06 35.27 -20.14
N VAL A 245 20.94 35.38 -21.13
CA VAL A 245 21.11 34.35 -22.18
C VAL A 245 21.46 32.99 -21.60
N ASN A 246 22.24 32.90 -20.51
CA ASN A 246 22.58 31.63 -19.85
C ASN A 246 21.37 30.96 -19.18
N GLN A 247 20.33 31.74 -18.85
CA GLN A 247 19.10 31.18 -18.30
C GLN A 247 18.23 30.45 -19.35
N SER A 248 18.62 30.54 -20.64
CA SER A 248 17.96 29.80 -21.73
C SER A 248 18.39 28.34 -21.82
N ILE A 249 19.43 27.96 -21.12
CA ILE A 249 19.96 26.59 -21.10
C ILE A 249 18.87 25.62 -20.64
N PRO A 250 18.70 24.47 -21.34
CA PRO A 250 17.71 23.49 -20.98
C PRO A 250 18.07 22.78 -19.65
N VAL A 251 17.07 22.56 -18.80
CA VAL A 251 17.27 21.95 -17.46
C VAL A 251 17.96 20.61 -17.49
N LYS A 252 17.81 19.82 -18.57
CA LYS A 252 18.47 18.52 -18.74
C LYS A 252 20.00 18.58 -18.67
N HIS A 253 20.60 19.78 -18.86
CA HIS A 253 22.04 19.99 -18.79
C HIS A 253 22.53 19.97 -17.33
N PHE A 254 21.73 20.50 -16.39
CA PHE A 254 22.07 20.65 -14.98
C PHE A 254 21.30 19.69 -14.05
N MET A 255 20.27 19.01 -14.55
CA MET A 255 19.49 18.09 -13.71
C MET A 255 20.34 16.95 -13.18
N SER A 256 20.06 16.53 -11.95
CA SER A 256 20.57 15.31 -11.37
C SER A 256 19.82 14.11 -11.95
N LYS A 257 20.57 13.16 -12.55
CA LYS A 257 20.01 11.93 -13.15
C LYS A 257 20.07 10.74 -12.21
N ASP A 258 21.14 10.64 -11.43
CA ASP A 258 21.31 9.58 -10.42
C ASP A 258 20.64 10.02 -9.11
N VAL A 259 19.34 9.84 -9.05
CA VAL A 259 18.52 10.23 -7.90
C VAL A 259 17.91 9.00 -7.22
N MET A 260 17.88 9.04 -5.90
CA MET A 260 17.15 8.03 -5.14
C MET A 260 15.64 8.19 -5.40
N VAL A 261 15.01 7.10 -5.81
CA VAL A 261 13.57 7.05 -6.10
C VAL A 261 12.89 6.05 -5.18
N PHE A 262 11.61 6.30 -4.86
CA PHE A 262 10.78 5.38 -4.10
C PHE A 262 9.56 4.95 -4.91
N ASN A 263 8.93 3.85 -4.53
CA ASN A 263 7.72 3.37 -5.16
C ASN A 263 6.50 3.64 -4.28
N THR A 264 5.34 3.77 -4.90
CA THR A 264 4.08 3.94 -4.16
C THR A 264 3.78 2.80 -3.19
N THR A 265 4.43 1.64 -3.37
CA THR A 265 4.28 0.44 -2.54
C THR A 265 5.29 0.32 -1.41
N ASP A 266 6.34 1.14 -1.39
CA ASP A 266 7.39 1.08 -0.37
C ASP A 266 6.81 1.48 0.99
N TYR A 267 7.31 0.86 2.06
CA TYR A 267 6.88 1.18 3.41
C TYR A 267 7.53 2.46 3.92
N VAL A 268 6.75 3.27 4.61
CA VAL A 268 7.17 4.59 5.09
C VAL A 268 8.35 4.51 6.05
N GLU A 269 8.39 3.52 6.95
CA GLU A 269 9.48 3.37 7.90
C GLU A 269 10.81 3.04 7.20
N ASP A 270 10.79 2.18 6.17
CA ASP A 270 11.98 1.83 5.41
C ASP A 270 12.55 3.06 4.68
N ILE A 271 11.67 3.82 4.02
CA ILE A 271 12.12 4.99 3.26
C ILE A 271 12.60 6.15 4.14
N LYS A 272 12.03 6.34 5.35
CA LYS A 272 12.54 7.33 6.31
C LYS A 272 14.03 7.10 6.61
N HIS A 273 14.42 5.84 6.81
CA HIS A 273 15.79 5.48 7.11
C HIS A 273 16.74 5.79 5.94
N GLU A 274 16.29 5.49 4.72
CA GLU A 274 17.07 5.78 3.51
C GLU A 274 17.16 7.29 3.21
N MET A 275 16.05 8.02 3.39
CA MET A 275 16.04 9.48 3.21
C MET A 275 16.98 10.20 4.17
N ALA A 276 17.08 9.73 5.42
CA ALA A 276 17.97 10.31 6.43
C ALA A 276 19.46 10.24 6.05
N LYS A 277 19.87 9.29 5.20
CA LYS A 277 21.24 9.12 4.72
C LYS A 277 21.61 10.12 3.62
N LYS A 278 20.66 10.79 3.00
CA LYS A 278 20.86 11.69 1.86
C LYS A 278 20.56 13.14 2.22
N ARG A 279 21.36 14.06 1.68
CA ARG A 279 21.14 15.52 1.82
C ARG A 279 20.14 16.06 0.80
N MET A 280 19.13 15.27 0.44
CA MET A 280 18.06 15.68 -0.47
C MET A 280 16.82 16.06 0.33
N ARG A 281 16.06 17.04 -0.17
CA ARG A 281 14.83 17.50 0.47
C ARG A 281 13.60 16.74 -0.02
N ASP A 282 13.53 16.53 -1.32
CA ASP A 282 12.40 15.92 -2.00
C ASP A 282 12.90 14.74 -2.86
N PHE A 283 12.16 13.66 -2.85
CA PHE A 283 12.50 12.42 -3.54
C PHE A 283 11.40 12.05 -4.52
N PRO A 284 11.75 11.65 -5.76
CA PRO A 284 10.76 11.16 -6.71
C PRO A 284 10.11 9.86 -6.25
N VAL A 285 8.82 9.76 -6.53
CA VAL A 285 8.02 8.55 -6.32
C VAL A 285 7.54 8.03 -7.67
N LEU A 286 7.65 6.72 -7.87
CA LEU A 286 7.17 6.03 -9.06
C LEU A 286 5.94 5.18 -8.73
N ASP A 287 5.06 5.02 -9.71
CA ASP A 287 3.93 4.09 -9.63
C ASP A 287 4.38 2.64 -9.91
N LYS A 288 3.44 1.69 -9.79
CA LYS A 288 3.69 0.26 -10.06
C LYS A 288 4.14 -0.04 -11.50
N LYS A 289 3.94 0.89 -12.44
CA LYS A 289 4.36 0.78 -13.84
C LYS A 289 5.71 1.45 -14.10
N GLY A 290 6.32 2.03 -13.05
CA GLY A 290 7.56 2.79 -13.15
C GLY A 290 7.37 4.18 -13.76
N ASN A 291 6.17 4.76 -13.72
CA ASN A 291 5.91 6.12 -14.14
C ASN A 291 6.07 7.08 -12.96
N PHE A 292 6.45 8.31 -13.27
CA PHE A 292 6.53 9.36 -12.26
C PHE A 292 5.14 9.61 -11.64
N TYR A 293 5.07 9.49 -10.31
CA TYR A 293 3.85 9.67 -9.54
C TYR A 293 3.81 11.01 -8.80
N GLY A 294 4.96 11.51 -8.35
CA GLY A 294 5.08 12.76 -7.62
C GLY A 294 6.38 12.87 -6.83
N LEU A 295 6.47 13.87 -5.97
CA LEU A 295 7.59 14.11 -5.06
C LEU A 295 7.15 13.93 -3.61
N ILE A 296 8.00 13.30 -2.77
CA ILE A 296 7.78 13.15 -1.35
C ILE A 296 8.94 13.76 -0.57
N SER A 297 8.63 14.46 0.54
CA SER A 297 9.63 15.03 1.44
C SER A 297 9.59 14.37 2.81
N SER A 298 10.71 14.45 3.55
CA SER A 298 10.79 13.94 4.93
C SER A 298 9.74 14.57 5.85
N ARG A 299 9.38 15.84 5.63
CA ARG A 299 8.35 16.52 6.41
C ARG A 299 6.97 15.87 6.23
N ARG A 300 6.58 15.55 4.99
CA ARG A 300 5.29 14.88 4.70
C ARG A 300 5.21 13.48 5.32
N LEU A 301 6.36 12.80 5.45
CA LEU A 301 6.40 11.51 6.13
C LEU A 301 6.22 11.62 7.64
N MET A 302 6.71 12.70 8.24
CA MET A 302 6.51 12.95 9.69
C MET A 302 5.05 13.29 10.00
N ASP A 303 4.36 13.97 9.10
CA ASP A 303 2.96 14.35 9.24
C ASP A 303 1.98 13.21 8.88
N ALA A 304 2.51 12.06 8.41
CA ALA A 304 1.68 10.93 8.01
C ALA A 304 0.99 10.26 9.22
N SER A 305 -0.33 10.17 9.16
CA SER A 305 -1.13 9.52 10.21
C SER A 305 -1.11 8.01 10.04
N LYS A 306 -0.92 7.26 11.14
CA LYS A 306 -0.99 5.80 11.17
C LYS A 306 -2.35 5.30 10.68
N LYS A 307 -2.39 4.09 10.11
CA LYS A 307 -3.66 3.45 9.79
C LYS A 307 -4.41 3.12 11.07
N ARG A 308 -5.71 3.42 11.10
CA ARG A 308 -6.58 3.20 12.25
C ARG A 308 -7.29 1.87 12.11
N VAL A 309 -7.21 1.03 13.15
CA VAL A 309 -7.67 -0.35 13.12
C VAL A 309 -8.53 -0.63 14.35
N ILE A 310 -9.60 -1.40 14.15
CA ILE A 310 -10.38 -2.05 15.19
C ILE A 310 -10.19 -3.55 15.00
N LEU A 311 -9.84 -4.24 16.07
CA LEU A 311 -9.69 -5.69 16.07
C LEU A 311 -10.95 -6.34 16.61
N VAL A 312 -11.42 -7.38 15.92
CA VAL A 312 -12.54 -8.21 16.36
C VAL A 312 -12.11 -9.66 16.37
N ASP A 313 -12.60 -10.41 17.35
CA ASP A 313 -12.40 -11.85 17.47
C ASP A 313 -10.93 -12.28 17.67
N HIS A 314 -10.08 -11.39 18.15
CA HIS A 314 -8.72 -11.70 18.58
C HIS A 314 -8.06 -10.53 19.30
N ASN A 315 -7.09 -10.85 20.17
CA ASN A 315 -6.27 -9.86 20.88
C ASN A 315 -4.79 -10.31 21.02
N GLU A 316 -4.35 -11.25 20.18
CA GLU A 316 -2.96 -11.73 20.15
C GLU A 316 -2.21 -11.21 18.91
N LYS A 317 -0.99 -10.67 19.09
CA LYS A 317 -0.16 -10.15 17.98
C LYS A 317 0.07 -11.16 16.86
N THR A 318 0.25 -12.43 17.20
CA THR A 318 0.49 -13.51 16.24
C THR A 318 -0.70 -13.82 15.33
N GLN A 319 -1.90 -13.49 15.79
CA GLN A 319 -3.15 -13.73 15.07
C GLN A 319 -3.62 -12.53 14.26
N THR A 320 -3.03 -11.34 14.50
CA THR A 320 -3.46 -10.10 13.84
C THR A 320 -2.74 -9.86 12.51
N VAL A 321 -3.29 -8.94 11.72
CA VAL A 321 -2.70 -8.47 10.46
C VAL A 321 -1.27 -7.97 10.64
N ASP A 322 -0.41 -8.17 9.64
CA ASP A 322 0.99 -7.76 9.70
C ASP A 322 1.13 -6.24 9.87
N GLY A 323 2.16 -5.83 10.64
CA GLY A 323 2.48 -4.41 10.89
C GLY A 323 1.57 -3.72 11.90
N ILE A 324 0.85 -4.46 12.74
CA ILE A 324 -0.08 -3.91 13.72
C ILE A 324 0.60 -2.96 14.72
N GLU A 325 1.87 -3.17 15.04
CA GLU A 325 2.69 -2.31 15.90
C GLU A 325 2.88 -0.90 15.36
N GLU A 326 2.72 -0.72 14.05
CA GLU A 326 2.80 0.59 13.40
C GLU A 326 1.42 1.23 13.20
N ALA A 327 0.34 0.51 13.48
CA ALA A 327 -1.02 1.03 13.37
C ALA A 327 -1.49 1.74 14.65
N GLU A 328 -2.58 2.46 14.57
CA GLU A 328 -3.34 2.99 15.69
C GLU A 328 -4.51 2.05 15.96
N VAL A 329 -4.37 1.19 16.98
CA VAL A 329 -5.47 0.31 17.44
C VAL A 329 -6.43 1.15 18.29
N LEU A 330 -7.67 1.27 17.83
CA LEU A 330 -8.68 2.07 18.51
C LEU A 330 -9.50 1.25 19.50
N GLU A 331 -9.90 0.06 19.07
CA GLU A 331 -10.82 -0.81 19.81
C GLU A 331 -10.44 -2.26 19.59
N ILE A 332 -10.73 -3.10 20.61
CA ILE A 332 -10.60 -4.55 20.55
C ILE A 332 -11.88 -5.14 21.12
N ILE A 333 -12.59 -5.95 20.33
CA ILE A 333 -13.81 -6.65 20.75
C ILE A 333 -13.56 -8.16 20.60
N ASP A 334 -13.58 -8.89 21.70
CA ASP A 334 -13.11 -10.27 21.70
C ASP A 334 -13.79 -11.11 22.80
N HIS A 335 -13.84 -12.42 22.60
CA HIS A 335 -14.31 -13.40 23.57
C HIS A 335 -13.23 -14.39 24.03
N HIS A 336 -12.03 -14.24 23.51
CA HIS A 336 -10.88 -15.09 23.80
C HIS A 336 -10.19 -14.73 25.13
N ARG A 337 -9.25 -15.58 25.55
CA ARG A 337 -8.33 -15.24 26.64
C ARG A 337 -7.54 -13.98 26.29
N LEU A 338 -7.07 -13.28 27.32
CA LEU A 338 -6.19 -12.13 27.11
C LEU A 338 -4.88 -12.57 26.46
N GLY A 339 -4.56 -11.95 25.34
CA GLY A 339 -3.31 -12.10 24.61
C GLY A 339 -2.30 -11.01 24.92
N GLY A 340 -1.14 -11.07 24.26
CA GLY A 340 -0.02 -10.16 24.48
C GLY A 340 0.05 -9.01 23.46
N LEU A 341 -1.05 -8.39 23.06
CA LEU A 341 -1.02 -7.21 22.20
C LEU A 341 -0.74 -5.95 23.02
N GLU A 342 0.41 -5.33 22.79
CA GLU A 342 0.79 -4.06 23.38
C GLU A 342 0.37 -2.88 22.51
N THR A 343 -0.15 -1.82 23.11
CA THR A 343 -0.56 -0.58 22.43
C THR A 343 0.11 0.63 23.07
N LEU A 344 0.42 1.65 22.25
CA LEU A 344 1.07 2.87 22.72
C LEU A 344 0.12 3.84 23.44
N GLY A 345 -1.18 3.71 23.21
CA GLY A 345 -2.21 4.59 23.77
C GLY A 345 -3.36 3.81 24.38
N PRO A 346 -4.29 4.50 25.05
CA PRO A 346 -5.52 3.90 25.56
C PRO A 346 -6.35 3.29 24.43
N VAL A 347 -6.86 2.08 24.64
CA VAL A 347 -7.71 1.35 23.69
C VAL A 347 -9.02 1.01 24.38
N TYR A 348 -10.14 1.16 23.67
CA TYR A 348 -11.39 0.58 24.15
C TYR A 348 -11.30 -0.94 24.00
N PHE A 349 -11.28 -1.65 25.12
CA PHE A 349 -11.15 -3.10 25.12
C PHE A 349 -12.38 -3.72 25.77
N ARG A 350 -13.16 -4.47 24.97
CA ARG A 350 -14.32 -5.23 25.45
C ARG A 350 -14.08 -6.72 25.24
N ASN A 351 -13.94 -7.44 26.34
CA ASN A 351 -13.80 -8.89 26.35
C ASN A 351 -14.84 -9.49 27.30
N GLN A 352 -15.56 -10.50 26.83
CA GLN A 352 -16.57 -11.19 27.60
C GLN A 352 -16.45 -12.70 27.42
N PRO A 353 -16.65 -13.51 28.48
CA PRO A 353 -16.56 -14.96 28.39
C PRO A 353 -17.87 -15.57 27.86
N VAL A 354 -18.15 -15.29 26.59
CA VAL A 354 -19.27 -15.83 25.79
C VAL A 354 -18.75 -16.75 24.71
N GLY A 355 -19.63 -17.43 24.00
CA GLY A 355 -19.28 -18.41 22.98
C GLY A 355 -18.76 -17.79 21.66
N CYS A 356 -19.07 -16.50 21.38
CA CYS A 356 -18.83 -15.89 20.10
C CYS A 356 -18.68 -14.36 20.22
N THR A 357 -17.80 -13.74 19.45
CA THR A 357 -17.66 -12.26 19.39
C THR A 357 -18.92 -11.60 18.84
N ALA A 358 -19.63 -12.25 17.93
CA ALA A 358 -20.89 -11.73 17.38
C ALA A 358 -21.95 -11.50 18.47
N THR A 359 -21.96 -12.29 19.53
CA THR A 359 -22.82 -12.10 20.71
C THR A 359 -22.54 -10.75 21.38
N ILE A 360 -21.27 -10.42 21.60
CA ILE A 360 -20.84 -9.13 22.17
C ILE A 360 -21.28 -7.97 21.27
N ILE A 361 -21.08 -8.12 19.98
CA ILE A 361 -21.45 -7.07 18.99
C ILE A 361 -22.97 -6.86 18.99
N TYR A 362 -23.76 -7.92 19.05
CA TYR A 362 -25.22 -7.80 19.15
C TYR A 362 -25.66 -7.07 20.43
N ASP A 363 -25.03 -7.36 21.57
CA ASP A 363 -25.28 -6.59 22.79
C ASP A 363 -24.92 -5.11 22.61
N MET A 364 -23.85 -4.78 21.87
CA MET A 364 -23.50 -3.40 21.57
C MET A 364 -24.56 -2.72 20.67
N TYR A 365 -25.18 -3.44 19.73
CA TYR A 365 -26.32 -2.91 18.98
C TYR A 365 -27.48 -2.55 19.92
N LYS A 366 -27.81 -3.42 20.89
CA LYS A 366 -28.86 -3.17 21.89
C LYS A 366 -28.53 -1.97 22.79
N GLU A 367 -27.28 -1.86 23.26
CA GLU A 367 -26.81 -0.73 24.07
C GLU A 367 -26.99 0.62 23.36
N HIS A 368 -26.78 0.65 22.04
CA HIS A 368 -27.01 1.83 21.21
C HIS A 368 -28.47 1.99 20.74
N GLN A 369 -29.36 1.10 21.14
CA GLN A 369 -30.78 1.10 20.73
C GLN A 369 -30.95 1.01 19.21
N ILE A 370 -30.05 0.28 18.54
CA ILE A 370 -30.07 0.04 17.09
C ILE A 370 -30.48 -1.42 16.87
N VAL A 371 -31.48 -1.64 16.03
CA VAL A 371 -31.87 -2.97 15.56
C VAL A 371 -31.06 -3.26 14.29
N PRO A 372 -30.28 -4.35 14.22
CA PRO A 372 -29.60 -4.72 12.99
C PRO A 372 -30.60 -5.04 11.88
N ASP A 373 -30.27 -4.68 10.64
CA ASP A 373 -31.08 -5.10 9.50
C ASP A 373 -31.04 -6.63 9.32
N LYS A 374 -31.95 -7.15 8.49
CA LYS A 374 -32.09 -8.61 8.26
C LYS A 374 -30.76 -9.27 7.85
N THR A 375 -29.97 -8.62 7.00
CA THR A 375 -28.69 -9.15 6.54
C THR A 375 -27.67 -9.21 7.67
N ILE A 376 -27.53 -8.14 8.46
CA ILE A 376 -26.59 -8.11 9.59
C ILE A 376 -27.04 -9.09 10.69
N ALA A 377 -28.33 -9.18 10.96
CA ALA A 377 -28.86 -10.17 11.90
C ALA A 377 -28.55 -11.60 11.46
N SER A 378 -28.70 -11.90 10.16
CA SER A 378 -28.35 -13.19 9.59
C SER A 378 -26.86 -13.53 9.75
N LEU A 379 -25.96 -12.56 9.50
CA LEU A 379 -24.52 -12.75 9.66
C LEU A 379 -24.14 -13.00 11.13
N LEU A 380 -24.68 -12.21 12.06
CA LEU A 380 -24.42 -12.39 13.49
C LEU A 380 -24.95 -13.73 14.00
N CYS A 381 -26.17 -14.12 13.60
CA CYS A 381 -26.76 -15.42 13.94
C CYS A 381 -25.88 -16.58 13.42
N SER A 382 -25.43 -16.51 12.15
CA SER A 382 -24.54 -17.51 11.56
C SER A 382 -23.23 -17.64 12.32
N ALA A 383 -22.62 -16.52 12.73
CA ALA A 383 -21.40 -16.52 13.53
C ALA A 383 -21.59 -17.24 14.87
N ILE A 384 -22.67 -16.94 15.58
CA ILE A 384 -22.98 -17.59 16.86
C ILE A 384 -23.20 -19.10 16.66
N ILE A 385 -23.96 -19.51 15.64
CA ILE A 385 -24.19 -20.93 15.32
C ILE A 385 -22.86 -21.65 15.04
N SER A 386 -21.97 -21.03 14.27
CA SER A 386 -20.66 -21.59 13.91
C SER A 386 -19.81 -21.83 15.16
N ASP A 387 -19.52 -20.80 15.94
CA ASP A 387 -18.60 -20.86 17.10
C ASP A 387 -19.12 -21.70 18.26
N THR A 388 -20.43 -21.72 18.43
CA THR A 388 -21.07 -22.49 19.48
C THR A 388 -21.46 -23.90 19.04
N LEU A 389 -21.24 -24.28 17.80
CA LEU A 389 -21.69 -25.56 17.23
C LEU A 389 -23.18 -25.78 17.48
N LEU A 390 -24.01 -24.80 17.19
CA LEU A 390 -25.42 -24.75 17.51
C LEU A 390 -25.66 -25.08 19.02
N PHE A 391 -24.95 -24.35 19.89
CA PHE A 391 -24.98 -24.40 21.37
C PHE A 391 -24.45 -25.69 21.99
N ARG A 392 -23.83 -26.60 21.23
CA ARG A 392 -23.24 -27.86 21.71
C ARG A 392 -21.79 -27.70 22.18
N SER A 393 -21.15 -26.59 21.83
CA SER A 393 -19.80 -26.27 22.28
C SER A 393 -19.78 -25.98 23.80
N PRO A 394 -18.77 -26.44 24.55
CA PRO A 394 -18.63 -26.07 25.97
C PRO A 394 -18.32 -24.60 26.18
N THR A 395 -18.10 -23.84 25.10
CA THR A 395 -17.96 -22.38 25.12
C THR A 395 -19.30 -21.67 25.09
N ALA A 396 -20.36 -22.33 24.61
CA ALA A 396 -21.68 -21.76 24.49
C ALA A 396 -22.26 -21.38 25.87
N THR A 397 -22.85 -20.20 25.91
CA THR A 397 -23.53 -19.70 27.11
C THR A 397 -25.00 -19.44 26.81
N TRP A 398 -25.79 -19.25 27.84
CA TRP A 398 -27.21 -18.87 27.69
C TRP A 398 -27.38 -17.50 27.00
N ILE A 399 -26.32 -16.65 27.07
CA ILE A 399 -26.32 -15.34 26.41
C ILE A 399 -26.23 -15.52 24.89
N ASP A 400 -25.39 -16.44 24.42
CA ASP A 400 -25.25 -16.78 23.00
C ASP A 400 -26.55 -17.34 22.43
N GLN A 401 -27.17 -18.26 23.17
CA GLN A 401 -28.46 -18.86 22.77
C GLN A 401 -29.53 -17.78 22.63
N LYS A 402 -29.68 -16.93 23.66
CA LYS A 402 -30.66 -15.85 23.64
C LYS A 402 -30.39 -14.87 22.49
N ALA A 403 -29.13 -14.49 22.26
CA ALA A 403 -28.76 -13.60 21.16
C ALA A 403 -29.10 -14.21 19.79
N ALA A 404 -28.81 -15.50 19.59
CA ALA A 404 -29.13 -16.19 18.35
C ALA A 404 -30.63 -16.32 18.12
N GLU A 405 -31.43 -16.60 19.18
CA GLU A 405 -32.89 -16.64 19.12
C GLU A 405 -33.45 -15.27 18.67
N GLU A 406 -33.06 -14.18 19.34
CA GLU A 406 -33.49 -12.80 18.99
C GLU A 406 -33.05 -12.44 17.55
N LEU A 407 -31.83 -12.79 17.13
CA LEU A 407 -31.32 -12.51 15.78
C LEU A 407 -32.04 -13.36 14.72
N SER A 408 -32.35 -14.62 15.01
CA SER A 408 -33.09 -15.50 14.09
C SER A 408 -34.52 -14.99 13.83
N GLU A 409 -35.17 -14.43 14.86
CA GLU A 409 -36.49 -13.77 14.70
C GLU A 409 -36.39 -12.54 13.78
N ILE A 410 -35.38 -11.65 13.99
CA ILE A 410 -35.15 -10.47 13.14
C ILE A 410 -34.84 -10.90 11.69
N ALA A 411 -34.05 -11.94 11.53
CA ALA A 411 -33.63 -12.44 10.23
C ALA A 411 -34.66 -13.35 9.55
N GLU A 412 -35.70 -13.81 10.28
CA GLU A 412 -36.69 -14.83 9.86
C GLU A 412 -36.00 -16.12 9.39
N LEU A 413 -35.09 -16.68 10.21
CA LEU A 413 -34.28 -17.85 9.90
C LEU A 413 -34.66 -19.05 10.77
N ASP A 414 -34.62 -20.23 10.17
CA ASP A 414 -34.55 -21.50 10.89
C ASP A 414 -33.08 -21.80 11.20
N MET A 415 -32.74 -21.80 12.50
CA MET A 415 -31.35 -21.99 12.97
C MET A 415 -30.83 -23.40 12.72
N GLU A 416 -31.71 -24.43 12.80
CA GLU A 416 -31.30 -25.81 12.59
C GLU A 416 -31.00 -26.07 11.11
N GLU A 417 -31.87 -25.60 10.19
CA GLU A 417 -31.65 -25.65 8.75
C GLU A 417 -30.36 -24.87 8.37
N LEU A 418 -30.17 -23.67 8.93
CA LEU A 418 -28.98 -22.86 8.66
C LEU A 418 -27.71 -23.57 9.12
N ALA A 419 -27.70 -24.10 10.34
CA ALA A 419 -26.56 -24.84 10.92
C ALA A 419 -26.19 -26.05 10.06
N GLN A 420 -27.18 -26.85 9.67
CA GLN A 420 -26.96 -28.02 8.82
C GLN A 420 -26.27 -27.65 7.50
N ASN A 421 -26.77 -26.63 6.82
CA ASN A 421 -26.22 -26.17 5.55
C ASN A 421 -24.82 -25.57 5.71
N MET A 422 -24.56 -24.81 6.78
CA MET A 422 -23.24 -24.22 7.08
C MET A 422 -22.19 -25.30 7.35
N PHE A 423 -22.48 -26.25 8.23
CA PHE A 423 -21.55 -27.33 8.55
C PHE A 423 -21.32 -28.26 7.37
N GLN A 424 -22.35 -28.52 6.56
CA GLN A 424 -22.20 -29.26 5.31
C GLN A 424 -21.32 -28.52 4.30
N ALA A 425 -21.43 -27.20 4.19
CA ALA A 425 -20.56 -26.41 3.33
C ALA A 425 -19.10 -26.41 3.85
N GLY A 426 -18.92 -26.33 5.16
CA GLY A 426 -17.59 -26.36 5.81
C GLY A 426 -16.90 -27.73 5.70
N SER A 427 -17.66 -28.80 5.66
CA SER A 427 -17.16 -30.18 5.53
C SER A 427 -17.10 -30.67 4.08
N ASN A 428 -17.55 -29.90 3.11
CA ASN A 428 -17.59 -30.31 1.69
C ASN A 428 -16.18 -30.63 1.16
N LEU A 429 -15.95 -31.94 0.96
CA LEU A 429 -14.65 -32.48 0.56
C LEU A 429 -14.60 -32.92 -0.90
N LYS A 430 -15.68 -32.78 -1.65
CA LYS A 430 -15.74 -33.21 -3.05
C LYS A 430 -14.69 -32.50 -3.89
N GLY A 431 -13.66 -33.26 -4.29
CA GLY A 431 -12.57 -32.77 -5.12
C GLY A 431 -11.36 -32.21 -4.37
N LYS A 432 -11.35 -32.17 -3.04
CA LYS A 432 -10.18 -31.78 -2.26
C LYS A 432 -9.18 -32.92 -2.09
N SER A 433 -7.92 -32.58 -2.12
CA SER A 433 -6.82 -33.48 -1.78
C SER A 433 -6.74 -33.70 -0.26
N ALA A 434 -6.14 -34.81 0.17
CA ALA A 434 -5.86 -35.05 1.59
C ALA A 434 -5.09 -33.91 2.26
N GLU A 435 -4.26 -33.21 1.51
CA GLU A 435 -3.51 -32.03 1.97
C GLU A 435 -4.43 -30.86 2.28
N GLU A 436 -5.31 -30.51 1.36
CA GLU A 436 -6.25 -29.41 1.53
C GLU A 436 -7.20 -29.67 2.71
N ILE A 437 -7.65 -30.90 2.87
CA ILE A 437 -8.49 -31.33 4.00
C ILE A 437 -7.72 -31.20 5.31
N CYS A 438 -6.50 -31.73 5.38
CA CYS A 438 -5.68 -31.75 6.59
C CYS A 438 -5.38 -30.35 7.10
N PHE A 439 -5.13 -29.38 6.19
CA PHE A 439 -4.71 -28.04 6.56
C PHE A 439 -5.83 -26.99 6.50
N GLN A 440 -7.07 -27.38 6.33
CA GLN A 440 -8.23 -26.47 6.30
C GLN A 440 -8.42 -25.75 7.66
N ASP A 441 -8.38 -26.50 8.77
CA ASP A 441 -8.32 -25.96 10.13
C ASP A 441 -7.28 -26.70 10.96
N PHE A 442 -6.02 -26.39 10.74
CA PHE A 442 -4.88 -27.02 11.37
C PHE A 442 -4.09 -26.00 12.21
N LYS A 443 -3.87 -26.30 13.49
CA LYS A 443 -3.11 -25.44 14.41
C LYS A 443 -1.94 -26.21 15.02
N GLN A 444 -0.80 -25.52 15.16
CA GLN A 444 0.40 -26.08 15.80
C GLN A 444 0.52 -25.61 17.24
N PHE A 445 1.02 -26.47 18.07
CA PHE A 445 1.24 -26.24 19.49
C PHE A 445 2.64 -26.71 19.88
N THR A 446 3.19 -26.07 20.90
CA THR A 446 4.45 -26.47 21.51
C THR A 446 4.26 -26.54 23.01
N VAL A 447 4.53 -27.70 23.59
CA VAL A 447 4.51 -27.92 25.06
C VAL A 447 5.87 -28.50 25.44
N ASN A 448 6.62 -27.82 26.27
CA ASN A 448 8.04 -28.09 26.50
C ASN A 448 8.78 -28.09 25.12
N ASP A 449 9.49 -29.19 24.80
CA ASP A 449 10.19 -29.34 23.50
C ASP A 449 9.37 -30.13 22.46
N LEU A 450 8.15 -30.54 22.80
CA LEU A 450 7.29 -31.31 21.93
C LEU A 450 6.44 -30.42 21.06
N LYS A 451 6.65 -30.53 19.75
CA LYS A 451 5.83 -29.84 18.74
C LYS A 451 4.82 -30.80 18.16
N PHE A 452 3.55 -30.43 18.19
CA PHE A 452 2.47 -31.22 17.61
C PHE A 452 1.44 -30.34 16.89
N GLY A 453 0.71 -30.94 15.97
CA GLY A 453 -0.34 -30.28 15.22
C GLY A 453 -1.70 -30.93 15.49
N VAL A 454 -2.74 -30.11 15.51
CA VAL A 454 -4.11 -30.58 15.66
C VAL A 454 -4.99 -29.97 14.57
N GLY A 455 -5.52 -30.83 13.70
CA GLY A 455 -6.56 -30.50 12.75
C GLY A 455 -7.95 -30.82 13.29
N GLN A 456 -8.98 -30.17 12.77
CA GLN A 456 -10.38 -30.47 13.14
C GLN A 456 -11.31 -30.28 11.94
N ILE A 457 -12.25 -31.19 11.81
CA ILE A 457 -13.42 -31.08 10.93
C ILE A 457 -14.66 -31.44 11.75
N ASN A 458 -15.70 -30.65 11.57
CA ASN A 458 -16.99 -30.82 12.20
C ASN A 458 -17.99 -31.24 11.12
N SER A 459 -18.80 -32.29 11.38
CA SER A 459 -19.90 -32.67 10.50
C SER A 459 -21.09 -33.17 11.30
N MET A 460 -22.27 -32.99 10.75
CA MET A 460 -23.51 -33.60 11.25
C MET A 460 -23.79 -34.98 10.60
N ASN A 461 -22.96 -35.37 9.61
CA ASN A 461 -23.13 -36.64 8.88
C ASN A 461 -21.98 -37.62 9.23
N PRO A 462 -22.27 -38.76 9.92
CA PRO A 462 -21.26 -39.76 10.25
C PRO A 462 -20.61 -40.41 9.04
N GLU A 463 -21.35 -40.59 7.94
CA GLU A 463 -20.82 -41.21 6.71
C GLU A 463 -19.71 -40.35 6.10
N GLU A 464 -19.90 -39.06 6.08
CA GLU A 464 -18.91 -38.07 5.61
C GLU A 464 -17.63 -38.13 6.47
N LEU A 465 -17.75 -38.23 7.80
CA LEU A 465 -16.58 -38.36 8.69
C LEU A 465 -15.80 -39.65 8.42
N SER A 466 -16.50 -40.75 8.08
CA SER A 466 -15.86 -42.01 7.70
C SER A 466 -15.08 -41.91 6.39
N GLU A 467 -15.63 -41.23 5.37
CA GLU A 467 -14.92 -40.98 4.11
C GLU A 467 -13.66 -40.12 4.33
N ILE A 468 -13.76 -39.10 5.19
CA ILE A 468 -12.62 -38.27 5.57
C ILE A 468 -11.53 -39.07 6.25
N LYS A 469 -11.90 -39.97 7.19
CA LYS A 469 -10.96 -40.84 7.88
C LYS A 469 -10.13 -41.67 6.92
N GLU A 470 -10.75 -42.29 5.91
CA GLU A 470 -10.06 -43.08 4.89
C GLU A 470 -9.02 -42.28 4.10
N VAL A 471 -9.31 -41.02 3.78
CA VAL A 471 -8.45 -40.13 3.02
C VAL A 471 -7.32 -39.53 3.89
N LEU A 472 -7.61 -39.16 5.14
CA LEU A 472 -6.66 -38.47 6.00
C LEU A 472 -5.68 -39.40 6.71
N LEU A 473 -6.11 -40.55 7.17
CA LEU A 473 -5.26 -41.43 7.97
C LEU A 473 -3.92 -41.76 7.28
N PRO A 474 -3.88 -42.09 5.97
CA PRO A 474 -2.62 -42.30 5.25
C PRO A 474 -1.79 -41.02 5.03
N TYR A 475 -2.41 -39.84 5.17
CA TYR A 475 -1.75 -38.55 4.89
C TYR A 475 -1.07 -37.95 6.12
N LEU A 476 -1.47 -38.32 7.35
CA LEU A 476 -0.97 -37.71 8.58
C LEU A 476 0.55 -37.78 8.71
N GLU A 477 1.19 -38.85 8.23
CA GLU A 477 2.66 -38.96 8.17
C GLU A 477 3.29 -37.84 7.36
N ARG A 478 2.76 -37.60 6.15
CA ARG A 478 3.25 -36.53 5.27
C ARG A 478 3.03 -35.15 5.89
N ALA A 479 1.90 -34.97 6.58
CA ALA A 479 1.60 -33.74 7.30
C ALA A 479 2.62 -33.46 8.41
N ALA A 480 2.98 -34.47 9.20
CA ALA A 480 4.00 -34.36 10.25
C ALA A 480 5.37 -33.95 9.69
N LEU A 481 5.82 -34.63 8.64
CA LEU A 481 7.11 -34.34 7.98
C LEU A 481 7.15 -32.93 7.40
N ARG A 482 6.10 -32.52 6.69
CA ARG A 482 6.02 -31.20 6.06
C ARG A 482 6.04 -30.06 7.08
N GLN A 483 5.33 -30.23 8.18
CA GLN A 483 5.23 -29.24 9.24
C GLN A 483 6.40 -29.28 10.24
N LYS A 484 7.30 -30.28 10.12
CA LYS A 484 8.43 -30.50 11.03
C LYS A 484 7.97 -30.63 12.50
N ILE A 485 6.92 -31.39 12.73
CA ILE A 485 6.32 -31.66 14.03
C ILE A 485 6.42 -33.14 14.40
N HIS A 486 6.39 -33.43 15.68
CA HIS A 486 6.60 -34.79 16.20
C HIS A 486 5.33 -35.65 16.12
N MET A 487 4.17 -35.03 16.34
CA MET A 487 2.87 -35.71 16.40
C MET A 487 1.82 -34.91 15.66
N VAL A 488 0.87 -35.61 15.05
CA VAL A 488 -0.32 -35.04 14.44
C VAL A 488 -1.54 -35.71 15.01
N PHE A 489 -2.49 -34.90 15.41
CA PHE A 489 -3.82 -35.31 15.83
C PHE A 489 -4.85 -34.70 14.91
N PHE A 490 -5.89 -35.45 14.54
CA PHE A 490 -6.96 -34.93 13.74
C PHE A 490 -8.32 -35.30 14.30
N MET A 491 -9.12 -34.29 14.65
CA MET A 491 -10.44 -34.44 15.25
C MET A 491 -11.49 -34.57 14.14
N LEU A 492 -12.14 -35.72 14.05
CA LEU A 492 -13.35 -35.96 13.27
C LEU A 492 -14.53 -35.81 14.19
N THR A 493 -15.13 -34.63 14.26
CA THR A 493 -16.15 -34.30 15.27
C THR A 493 -17.55 -34.47 14.72
N ASN A 494 -18.28 -35.41 15.29
CA ASN A 494 -19.71 -35.57 15.05
C ASN A 494 -20.48 -34.63 16.01
N ILE A 495 -21.08 -33.59 15.45
CA ILE A 495 -21.77 -32.55 16.22
C ILE A 495 -23.06 -33.12 16.83
N VAL A 496 -23.74 -34.04 16.14
CA VAL A 496 -25.03 -34.60 16.59
C VAL A 496 -24.85 -35.54 17.78
N GLU A 497 -23.80 -36.35 17.73
CA GLU A 497 -23.49 -37.30 18.82
C GLU A 497 -22.60 -36.71 19.91
N GLU A 498 -22.19 -35.44 19.75
CA GLU A 498 -21.27 -34.75 20.65
C GLU A 498 -20.00 -35.57 20.92
N SER A 499 -19.43 -36.20 19.88
CA SER A 499 -18.28 -37.08 19.97
C SER A 499 -17.21 -36.72 18.92
N THR A 500 -15.96 -37.06 19.23
CA THR A 500 -14.85 -36.89 18.28
C THR A 500 -14.11 -38.22 18.14
N GLU A 501 -13.98 -38.71 16.92
CA GLU A 501 -12.98 -39.72 16.57
C GLU A 501 -11.64 -39.03 16.36
N LEU A 502 -10.61 -39.42 17.10
CA LEU A 502 -9.30 -38.80 17.07
C LEU A 502 -8.29 -39.65 16.30
N LEU A 503 -7.89 -39.18 15.11
CA LEU A 503 -6.82 -39.82 14.35
C LEU A 503 -5.47 -39.34 14.91
N CYS A 504 -4.51 -40.26 15.04
CA CYS A 504 -3.21 -39.97 15.63
C CYS A 504 -2.07 -40.46 14.73
N TYR A 505 -1.00 -39.66 14.61
CA TYR A 505 0.25 -40.06 13.99
C TYR A 505 1.44 -39.52 14.79
N GLY A 506 2.49 -40.33 14.87
CA GLY A 506 3.76 -39.98 15.51
C GLY A 506 4.10 -40.93 16.65
N LYS A 507 5.40 -40.96 17.02
CA LYS A 507 5.87 -41.85 18.08
C LYS A 507 5.29 -41.40 19.43
N GLY A 508 4.54 -42.31 20.10
CA GLY A 508 3.91 -42.02 21.38
C GLY A 508 2.61 -41.22 21.30
N ALA A 509 2.13 -40.86 20.08
CA ALA A 509 0.93 -40.03 19.93
C ALA A 509 -0.33 -40.72 20.47
N ARG A 510 -0.48 -41.99 20.20
CA ARG A 510 -1.62 -42.79 20.67
C ARG A 510 -1.59 -42.98 22.17
N GLU A 511 -0.45 -43.35 22.72
CA GLU A 511 -0.20 -43.54 24.15
C GLU A 511 -0.52 -42.23 24.90
N GLN A 512 -0.13 -41.09 24.33
CA GLN A 512 -0.43 -39.78 24.90
C GLN A 512 -1.93 -39.51 25.01
N VAL A 513 -2.71 -39.91 24.00
CA VAL A 513 -4.18 -39.74 24.05
C VAL A 513 -4.80 -40.69 25.08
N ILE A 514 -4.35 -41.94 25.10
CA ILE A 514 -4.84 -42.95 26.07
C ILE A 514 -4.61 -42.44 27.49
N GLU A 515 -3.41 -41.93 27.78
CA GLU A 515 -3.07 -41.38 29.11
C GLU A 515 -3.87 -40.10 29.42
N ALA A 516 -3.95 -39.17 28.47
CA ALA A 516 -4.60 -37.86 28.66
C ALA A 516 -6.12 -37.99 28.92
N PHE A 517 -6.76 -39.01 28.36
CA PHE A 517 -8.22 -39.23 28.47
C PHE A 517 -8.60 -40.46 29.30
N ASP A 518 -7.63 -41.06 29.99
CA ASP A 518 -7.82 -42.24 30.85
C ASP A 518 -8.56 -43.40 30.14
N LEU A 519 -8.11 -43.70 28.90
CA LEU A 519 -8.70 -44.73 28.05
C LEU A 519 -8.06 -46.09 28.31
N PRO A 520 -8.78 -47.23 28.08
CA PRO A 520 -8.19 -48.55 28.11
C PRO A 520 -7.01 -48.69 27.14
N ALA A 521 -5.92 -49.34 27.57
CA ALA A 521 -4.71 -49.49 26.78
C ALA A 521 -4.91 -50.27 25.46
N ASP A 522 -5.94 -51.07 25.36
CA ASP A 522 -6.34 -51.89 24.19
C ASP A 522 -7.33 -51.19 23.27
N THR A 523 -7.66 -49.91 23.51
CA THR A 523 -8.56 -49.11 22.66
C THR A 523 -8.05 -49.07 21.22
N THR A 524 -8.82 -49.54 20.24
CA THR A 524 -8.44 -49.53 18.81
C THR A 524 -8.80 -48.22 18.09
N ASP A 525 -10.02 -47.80 18.20
CA ASP A 525 -10.50 -46.53 17.67
C ASP A 525 -10.71 -45.53 18.81
N ILE A 526 -10.07 -44.41 18.76
CA ILE A 526 -10.13 -43.40 19.82
C ILE A 526 -11.37 -42.53 19.60
N ILE A 527 -12.45 -42.86 20.29
CA ILE A 527 -13.70 -42.09 20.28
C ILE A 527 -13.85 -41.38 21.62
N LEU A 528 -13.78 -40.06 21.60
CA LEU A 528 -13.88 -39.21 22.77
C LEU A 528 -15.31 -38.67 22.91
N GLN A 529 -16.09 -39.23 23.80
CA GLN A 529 -17.46 -38.78 24.07
C GLN A 529 -17.46 -37.45 24.81
N GLY A 530 -18.34 -36.52 24.40
CA GLY A 530 -18.44 -35.19 24.97
C GLY A 530 -17.30 -34.24 24.62
N VAL A 531 -16.38 -34.65 23.73
CA VAL A 531 -15.26 -33.82 23.28
C VAL A 531 -15.54 -33.30 21.87
N VAL A 532 -15.94 -32.04 21.75
CA VAL A 532 -16.27 -31.37 20.48
C VAL A 532 -15.41 -30.14 20.23
N SER A 533 -14.61 -29.71 21.19
CA SER A 533 -13.81 -28.49 21.10
C SER A 533 -12.32 -28.76 21.26
N ARG A 534 -11.55 -28.55 20.18
CA ARG A 534 -10.08 -28.57 20.22
C ARG A 534 -9.52 -27.65 21.31
N LYS A 535 -10.01 -26.42 21.36
CA LYS A 535 -9.47 -25.34 22.19
C LYS A 535 -9.77 -25.50 23.68
N LYS A 536 -10.98 -25.96 24.01
CA LYS A 536 -11.46 -26.01 25.40
C LYS A 536 -11.32 -27.38 26.05
N GLN A 537 -11.29 -28.44 25.26
CA GLN A 537 -11.30 -29.80 25.77
C GLN A 537 -10.04 -30.58 25.38
N LEU A 538 -9.68 -30.67 24.08
CA LEU A 538 -8.56 -31.51 23.68
C LEU A 538 -7.21 -30.91 24.13
N ILE A 539 -6.93 -29.65 23.78
CA ILE A 539 -5.62 -29.01 24.03
C ILE A 539 -5.34 -28.86 25.54
N PRO A 540 -6.28 -28.37 26.39
CA PRO A 540 -6.02 -28.29 27.83
C PRO A 540 -5.70 -29.63 28.46
N THR A 541 -6.42 -30.70 28.06
CA THR A 541 -6.19 -32.06 28.56
C THR A 541 -4.79 -32.57 28.16
N PHE A 542 -4.37 -32.31 26.89
CA PHE A 542 -3.01 -32.67 26.45
C PHE A 542 -1.93 -31.90 27.20
N VAL A 543 -2.12 -30.59 27.41
CA VAL A 543 -1.13 -29.75 28.11
C VAL A 543 -0.93 -30.25 29.54
N VAL A 544 -2.01 -30.62 30.23
CA VAL A 544 -1.93 -31.16 31.60
C VAL A 544 -1.18 -32.49 31.62
N SER A 545 -1.52 -33.43 30.73
CA SER A 545 -0.85 -34.72 30.62
C SER A 545 0.62 -34.64 30.24
N LEU A 546 1.00 -33.71 29.33
CA LEU A 546 2.40 -33.50 28.90
C LEU A 546 3.27 -32.75 29.92
N GLN A 547 2.69 -32.17 30.96
CA GLN A 547 3.41 -31.48 32.05
C GLN A 547 3.64 -32.36 33.28
N GLN A 548 2.98 -33.51 33.35
CA GLN A 548 3.20 -34.55 34.38
C GLN A 548 4.37 -35.45 33.96
#